data_9a2e10c31052be1a464f950bd71777c9
#
_entry.id   9a2e10c31052be1a464f950bd71777c9
#
_cell.length_a   1.000
_cell.length_b   1.000
_cell.length_c   1.000
_cell.angle_alpha   90.00
_cell.angle_beta   90.00
_cell.angle_gamma   90.00
#
_symmetry.space_group_name_H-M   'P 1'
#
loop_
_entity.id
_entity.type
_entity.pdbx_description
1 polymer ?
#
loop_
_entity_poly.entity_id
_entity_poly.type
_entity_poly.pdbx_seq_one_letter_code
_entity_poly.pdbx_strand_id
1 'polypeptide(L)'
;SKPETDAGQSTVPGKQPSMKNRRKERWKVFAGLFAAAALCAGMSLIFWHHTPEYRYEKAAAQMKEKSYDSAAELLELLVEQDPRNVEYLNALSSCYYFEGKLEEAKELCLTILDMDASCEDAYRRCVAIYEKQNDYAAINALMQSCPDVQIQSRYLDYMANPPEFDLQSGTYREAQNLKLIGNAAGTIYFTTDGSVPDENSQVYTSPIPLKDGGYEIKALFVNHYGIASDISSANYYIDISRPDAPYVTPLPGNYGKPVRIEVDVPDGCSVYYTMDKTEPT
;
A
#
# COMPACT_ATOMS: atom_id res chain seq x y z
N SER A 1 54.50 25.60 103.08
CA SER A 1 53.40 25.41 102.09
C SER A 1 53.71 24.23 101.15
N LYS A 2 52.93 23.23 101.29
CA LYS A 2 52.95 21.97 100.53
C LYS A 2 52.27 22.16 99.21
N PRO A 3 52.65 21.44 98.13
CA PRO A 3 51.78 21.15 97.06
C PRO A 3 51.11 19.76 97.14
N GLU A 4 49.88 19.71 96.75
CA GLU A 4 49.04 18.49 96.68
C GLU A 4 49.39 17.69 95.41
N THR A 5 49.32 16.36 95.59
CA THR A 5 49.54 15.37 94.55
C THR A 5 48.23 15.08 93.81
N ASP A 6 48.26 15.15 92.50
CA ASP A 6 47.20 14.76 91.60
C ASP A 6 47.20 13.24 91.38
N ALA A 7 46.05 12.61 91.46
CA ALA A 7 45.86 11.16 91.39
C ALA A 7 45.64 10.76 89.88
N GLY A 8 46.49 9.86 89.45
CA GLY A 8 46.40 9.28 88.11
C GLY A 8 45.10 8.48 87.80
N GLN A 9 44.42 8.86 86.76
CA GLN A 9 43.36 8.06 86.19
C GLN A 9 43.92 6.84 85.47
N SER A 10 43.62 5.64 85.94
CA SER A 10 43.95 4.38 85.29
C SER A 10 42.92 4.15 84.11
N THR A 11 43.39 4.23 82.90
CA THR A 11 42.62 3.79 81.73
C THR A 11 42.64 2.27 81.70
N VAL A 12 41.48 1.65 81.85
CA VAL A 12 41.24 0.20 81.65
C VAL A 12 41.34 -0.10 80.15
N PRO A 13 42.18 -1.04 79.71
CA PRO A 13 42.24 -1.41 78.33
C PRO A 13 40.97 -2.18 77.96
N GLY A 14 40.19 -1.59 77.01
CA GLY A 14 39.00 -2.27 76.46
C GLY A 14 39.37 -3.60 75.81
N LYS A 15 38.72 -4.70 76.25
CA LYS A 15 38.87 -6.01 75.67
C LYS A 15 38.61 -5.99 74.17
N GLN A 16 39.64 -6.18 73.39
CA GLN A 16 39.48 -6.40 71.97
C GLN A 16 38.66 -7.67 71.70
N PRO A 17 37.62 -7.66 70.87
CA PRO A 17 36.83 -8.83 70.54
C PRO A 17 37.68 -9.95 69.96
N SER A 18 37.56 -11.17 70.42
CA SER A 18 38.31 -12.33 70.02
C SER A 18 38.11 -12.55 68.48
N MET A 19 39.16 -13.06 67.77
CA MET A 19 39.12 -13.33 66.35
C MET A 19 37.88 -14.16 65.91
N LYS A 20 37.37 -15.05 66.75
CA LYS A 20 36.14 -15.82 66.50
C LYS A 20 34.89 -14.94 66.46
N ASN A 21 34.80 -13.91 67.30
CA ASN A 21 33.67 -12.99 67.31
C ASN A 21 33.70 -12.06 66.05
N ARG A 22 34.89 -11.58 65.68
CA ARG A 22 35.05 -10.79 64.40
C ARG A 22 34.68 -11.60 63.16
N ARG A 23 34.94 -12.92 63.14
CA ARG A 23 34.57 -13.79 62.02
C ARG A 23 33.04 -14.04 62.00
N LYS A 24 32.37 -14.20 63.15
CA LYS A 24 30.91 -14.32 63.21
C LYS A 24 30.19 -13.02 62.80
N GLU A 25 30.68 -11.87 63.20
CA GLU A 25 30.10 -10.57 62.79
C GLU A 25 30.30 -10.30 61.30
N ARG A 26 31.48 -10.62 60.75
CA ARG A 26 31.70 -10.54 59.29
C ARG A 26 30.76 -11.46 58.54
N TRP A 27 30.50 -12.68 59.04
CA TRP A 27 29.55 -13.61 58.41
C TRP A 27 28.12 -13.09 58.40
N LYS A 28 27.68 -12.41 59.48
CA LYS A 28 26.36 -11.77 59.55
C LYS A 28 26.25 -10.61 58.55
N VAL A 29 27.29 -9.84 58.39
CA VAL A 29 27.34 -8.75 57.41
C VAL A 29 27.30 -9.32 55.97
N PHE A 30 28.07 -10.36 55.68
CA PHE A 30 28.02 -11.04 54.38
C PHE A 30 26.66 -11.70 54.10
N ALA A 31 26.06 -12.34 55.08
CA ALA A 31 24.73 -12.92 54.97
C ALA A 31 23.65 -11.85 54.70
N GLY A 32 23.75 -10.69 55.41
CA GLY A 32 22.88 -9.54 55.18
C GLY A 32 23.02 -8.93 53.78
N LEU A 33 24.26 -8.77 53.30
CA LEU A 33 24.54 -8.30 51.93
C LEU A 33 24.03 -9.29 50.88
N PHE A 34 24.17 -10.58 51.10
CA PHE A 34 23.68 -11.61 50.18
C PHE A 34 22.14 -11.64 50.17
N ALA A 35 21.48 -11.50 51.32
CA ALA A 35 20.04 -11.39 51.38
C ALA A 35 19.52 -10.12 50.71
N ALA A 36 20.18 -8.98 50.88
CA ALA A 36 19.85 -7.73 50.19
C ALA A 36 20.04 -7.85 48.68
N ALA A 37 21.14 -8.46 48.22
CA ALA A 37 21.39 -8.71 46.81
C ALA A 37 20.33 -9.66 46.18
N ALA A 38 19.93 -10.70 46.91
CA ALA A 38 18.88 -11.63 46.47
C ALA A 38 17.51 -10.94 46.39
N LEU A 39 17.18 -10.06 47.37
CA LEU A 39 15.96 -9.24 47.33
C LEU A 39 15.98 -8.25 46.18
N CYS A 40 17.10 -7.57 45.90
CA CYS A 40 17.26 -6.67 44.76
C CYS A 40 17.15 -7.44 43.45
N ALA A 41 17.76 -8.60 43.31
CA ALA A 41 17.64 -9.47 42.15
C ALA A 41 16.20 -9.96 41.95
N GLY A 42 15.51 -10.36 43.00
CA GLY A 42 14.09 -10.74 42.99
C GLY A 42 13.18 -9.58 42.55
N MET A 43 13.39 -8.38 43.12
CA MET A 43 12.65 -7.18 42.71
C MET A 43 12.93 -6.79 41.23
N SER A 44 14.18 -6.90 40.80
CA SER A 44 14.55 -6.65 39.40
C SER A 44 13.89 -7.64 38.43
N LEU A 45 13.81 -8.93 38.78
CA LEU A 45 13.12 -9.95 38.03
C LEU A 45 11.61 -9.67 37.93
N ILE A 46 10.98 -9.32 39.09
CA ILE A 46 9.54 -8.97 39.12
C ILE A 46 9.29 -7.74 38.24
N PHE A 47 10.15 -6.71 38.35
CA PHE A 47 10.03 -5.50 37.56
C PHE A 47 10.21 -5.81 36.07
N TRP A 48 11.19 -6.66 35.71
CA TRP A 48 11.43 -7.06 34.31
C TRP A 48 10.24 -7.82 33.72
N HIS A 49 9.59 -8.73 34.47
CA HIS A 49 8.38 -9.44 34.05
C HIS A 49 7.17 -8.54 33.77
N HIS A 50 7.20 -7.27 34.21
CA HIS A 50 6.14 -6.29 33.99
C HIS A 50 6.49 -5.27 32.90
N THR A 51 7.68 -5.37 32.28
CA THR A 51 8.04 -4.47 31.16
C THR A 51 7.26 -4.80 29.91
N PRO A 52 6.95 -3.80 29.06
CA PRO A 52 6.31 -4.01 27.76
C PRO A 52 7.10 -4.98 26.87
N GLU A 53 8.41 -4.87 26.85
CA GLU A 53 9.32 -5.71 26.04
C GLU A 53 9.18 -7.19 26.44
N TYR A 54 9.20 -7.50 27.73
CA TYR A 54 9.03 -8.88 28.19
C TYR A 54 7.65 -9.45 27.84
N ARG A 55 6.59 -8.65 27.99
CA ARG A 55 5.22 -9.06 27.63
C ARG A 55 5.12 -9.35 26.13
N TYR A 56 5.73 -8.50 25.31
CA TYR A 56 5.75 -8.69 23.86
C TYR A 56 6.53 -9.94 23.44
N GLU A 57 7.74 -10.15 23.98
CA GLU A 57 8.52 -11.37 23.75
C GLU A 57 7.75 -12.63 24.16
N LYS A 58 7.06 -12.59 25.28
CA LYS A 58 6.21 -13.69 25.75
C LYS A 58 5.03 -13.94 24.81
N ALA A 59 4.34 -12.89 24.36
CA ALA A 59 3.26 -12.99 23.39
C ALA A 59 3.77 -13.58 22.08
N ALA A 60 4.92 -13.11 21.59
CA ALA A 60 5.55 -13.64 20.36
C ALA A 60 5.93 -15.12 20.49
N ALA A 61 6.39 -15.56 21.67
CA ALA A 61 6.64 -16.99 21.95
C ALA A 61 5.35 -17.82 21.92
N GLN A 62 4.27 -17.32 22.53
CA GLN A 62 2.95 -17.98 22.52
C GLN A 62 2.36 -18.06 21.11
N MET A 63 2.54 -17.01 20.29
CA MET A 63 2.14 -17.04 18.87
C MET A 63 2.87 -18.14 18.08
N LYS A 64 4.16 -18.35 18.35
CA LYS A 64 4.94 -19.46 17.73
C LYS A 64 4.41 -20.83 18.14
N GLU A 65 3.91 -20.95 19.39
CA GLU A 65 3.27 -22.16 19.92
C GLU A 65 1.79 -22.29 19.50
N LYS A 66 1.28 -21.34 18.71
CA LYS A 66 -0.11 -21.22 18.29
C LYS A 66 -1.13 -21.04 19.42
N SER A 67 -0.67 -20.58 20.58
CA SER A 67 -1.51 -20.21 21.73
C SER A 67 -1.97 -18.76 21.57
N TYR A 68 -2.82 -18.50 20.55
CA TYR A 68 -3.19 -17.15 20.14
C TYR A 68 -4.03 -16.41 21.17
N ASP A 69 -4.92 -17.11 21.89
CA ASP A 69 -5.73 -16.58 22.99
C ASP A 69 -4.85 -15.97 24.09
N SER A 70 -3.89 -16.74 24.58
CA SER A 70 -2.97 -16.29 25.63
C SER A 70 -2.03 -15.16 25.14
N ALA A 71 -1.65 -15.18 23.86
CA ALA A 71 -0.87 -14.10 23.27
C ALA A 71 -1.69 -12.81 23.13
N ALA A 72 -2.98 -12.92 22.74
CA ALA A 72 -3.89 -11.79 22.63
C ALA A 72 -4.07 -11.08 23.96
N GLU A 73 -4.28 -11.80 25.08
CA GLU A 73 -4.40 -11.21 26.43
C GLU A 73 -3.19 -10.31 26.78
N LEU A 74 -1.98 -10.73 26.41
CA LEU A 74 -0.78 -9.94 26.68
C LEU A 74 -0.67 -8.74 25.74
N LEU A 75 -1.07 -8.89 24.47
CA LEU A 75 -1.03 -7.84 23.47
C LEU A 75 -2.10 -6.78 23.70
N GLU A 76 -3.29 -7.16 24.17
CA GLU A 76 -4.34 -6.23 24.60
C GLU A 76 -3.83 -5.26 25.66
N LEU A 77 -3.14 -5.79 26.70
CA LEU A 77 -2.52 -4.96 27.74
C LEU A 77 -1.44 -4.01 27.18
N LEU A 78 -0.72 -4.43 26.15
CA LEU A 78 0.29 -3.59 25.49
C LEU A 78 -0.36 -2.50 24.62
N VAL A 79 -1.41 -2.84 23.90
CA VAL A 79 -2.19 -1.89 23.11
C VAL A 79 -2.91 -0.87 24.00
N GLU A 80 -3.42 -1.27 25.19
CA GLU A 80 -3.97 -0.32 26.16
C GLU A 80 -2.93 0.70 26.64
N GLN A 81 -1.66 0.29 26.78
CA GLN A 81 -0.56 1.18 27.19
C GLN A 81 -0.07 2.08 26.07
N ASP A 82 0.00 1.56 24.84
CA ASP A 82 0.39 2.29 23.63
C ASP A 82 -0.52 1.96 22.47
N PRO A 83 -1.68 2.64 22.36
CA PRO A 83 -2.71 2.36 21.34
C PRO A 83 -2.27 2.66 19.91
N ARG A 84 -1.14 3.33 19.71
CA ARG A 84 -0.62 3.68 18.38
C ARG A 84 0.60 2.87 17.97
N ASN A 85 0.96 1.86 18.72
CA ASN A 85 2.07 0.99 18.40
C ASN A 85 1.67 -0.01 17.30
N VAL A 86 2.09 0.25 16.07
CA VAL A 86 1.77 -0.57 14.89
C VAL A 86 2.22 -2.03 15.08
N GLU A 87 3.34 -2.27 15.74
CA GLU A 87 3.85 -3.61 15.97
C GLU A 87 2.92 -4.42 16.90
N TYR A 88 2.44 -3.79 17.99
CA TYR A 88 1.50 -4.44 18.93
C TYR A 88 0.14 -4.69 18.27
N LEU A 89 -0.38 -3.69 17.56
CA LEU A 89 -1.64 -3.81 16.81
C LEU A 89 -1.55 -4.92 15.75
N ASN A 90 -0.44 -5.00 15.04
CA ASN A 90 -0.24 -6.00 14.00
C ASN A 90 -0.16 -7.43 14.59
N ALA A 91 0.53 -7.59 15.72
CA ALA A 91 0.59 -8.85 16.44
C ALA A 91 -0.79 -9.26 16.98
N LEU A 92 -1.54 -8.32 17.60
CA LEU A 92 -2.87 -8.56 18.14
C LEU A 92 -3.87 -8.94 17.02
N SER A 93 -3.87 -8.19 15.89
CA SER A 93 -4.72 -8.51 14.76
C SER A 93 -4.43 -9.89 14.17
N SER A 94 -3.16 -10.33 14.24
CA SER A 94 -2.76 -11.68 13.85
C SER A 94 -3.36 -12.74 14.79
N CYS A 95 -3.31 -12.52 16.11
CA CYS A 95 -3.92 -13.42 17.09
C CYS A 95 -5.42 -13.56 16.83
N TYR A 96 -6.13 -12.44 16.73
CA TYR A 96 -7.57 -12.45 16.45
C TYR A 96 -7.94 -13.16 15.13
N TYR A 97 -7.14 -12.96 14.08
CA TYR A 97 -7.34 -13.66 12.81
C TYR A 97 -7.28 -15.19 12.98
N PHE A 98 -6.28 -15.69 13.71
CA PHE A 98 -6.11 -17.14 13.92
C PHE A 98 -7.10 -17.71 14.94
N GLU A 99 -7.65 -16.91 15.85
CA GLU A 99 -8.76 -17.28 16.73
C GLU A 99 -10.12 -17.29 15.99
N GLY A 100 -10.19 -16.73 14.78
CA GLY A 100 -11.42 -16.59 14.04
C GLY A 100 -12.26 -15.36 14.39
N LYS A 101 -11.75 -14.46 15.23
CA LYS A 101 -12.32 -13.14 15.53
C LYS A 101 -12.02 -12.19 14.38
N LEU A 102 -12.71 -12.43 13.23
CA LEU A 102 -12.36 -11.80 11.97
C LEU A 102 -12.69 -10.30 11.95
N GLU A 103 -13.79 -9.89 12.60
CA GLU A 103 -14.18 -8.48 12.63
C GLU A 103 -13.20 -7.65 13.46
N GLU A 104 -12.83 -8.14 14.64
CA GLU A 104 -11.85 -7.49 15.50
C GLU A 104 -10.47 -7.41 14.83
N ALA A 105 -10.06 -8.49 14.15
CA ALA A 105 -8.83 -8.49 13.38
C ALA A 105 -8.85 -7.46 12.25
N LYS A 106 -9.97 -7.32 11.56
CA LYS A 106 -10.18 -6.36 10.47
C LYS A 106 -10.11 -4.91 10.97
N GLU A 107 -10.80 -4.59 12.06
CA GLU A 107 -10.78 -3.26 12.67
C GLU A 107 -9.35 -2.81 13.02
N LEU A 108 -8.56 -3.72 13.62
CA LEU A 108 -7.15 -3.43 13.91
C LEU A 108 -6.33 -3.22 12.64
N CYS A 109 -6.53 -4.04 11.59
CA CYS A 109 -5.82 -3.87 10.32
C CYS A 109 -6.15 -2.52 9.66
N LEU A 110 -7.42 -2.12 9.64
CA LEU A 110 -7.84 -0.83 9.09
C LEU A 110 -7.27 0.34 9.91
N THR A 111 -7.24 0.20 11.25
CA THR A 111 -6.59 1.17 12.14
C THR A 111 -5.09 1.31 11.84
N ILE A 112 -4.40 0.18 11.57
CA ILE A 112 -2.99 0.20 11.17
C ILE A 112 -2.83 0.95 9.84
N LEU A 113 -3.67 0.67 8.84
CA LEU A 113 -3.59 1.31 7.53
C LEU A 113 -3.90 2.81 7.56
N ASP A 114 -4.74 3.26 8.51
CA ASP A 114 -4.97 4.71 8.75
C ASP A 114 -3.72 5.41 9.34
N MET A 115 -2.90 4.69 10.09
CA MET A 115 -1.65 5.22 10.67
C MET A 115 -0.45 5.04 9.74
N ASP A 116 -0.38 3.92 9.04
CA ASP A 116 0.68 3.54 8.11
C ASP A 116 0.08 2.88 6.86
N ALA A 117 -0.23 3.69 5.87
CA ALA A 117 -0.78 3.24 4.59
C ALA A 117 0.19 2.38 3.75
N SER A 118 1.41 2.13 4.23
CA SER A 118 2.39 1.25 3.58
C SER A 118 2.54 -0.12 4.27
N CYS A 119 1.77 -0.38 5.33
CA CYS A 119 1.87 -1.62 6.10
C CYS A 119 1.35 -2.83 5.31
N GLU A 120 2.25 -3.54 4.63
CA GLU A 120 1.93 -4.72 3.80
C GLU A 120 1.23 -5.84 4.59
N ASP A 121 1.64 -6.08 5.84
CA ASP A 121 1.05 -7.11 6.69
C ASP A 121 -0.43 -6.85 7.00
N ALA A 122 -0.81 -5.59 7.17
CA ALA A 122 -2.20 -5.18 7.38
C ALA A 122 -3.04 -5.41 6.11
N TYR A 123 -2.54 -5.00 4.92
CA TYR A 123 -3.22 -5.30 3.66
C TYR A 123 -3.42 -6.80 3.45
N ARG A 124 -2.35 -7.59 3.63
CA ARG A 124 -2.41 -9.04 3.46
C ARG A 124 -3.46 -9.69 4.37
N ARG A 125 -3.56 -9.22 5.61
CA ARG A 125 -4.54 -9.75 6.57
C ARG A 125 -5.95 -9.29 6.24
N CYS A 126 -6.17 -8.03 5.87
CA CYS A 126 -7.46 -7.54 5.39
C CYS A 126 -7.95 -8.37 4.19
N VAL A 127 -7.10 -8.57 3.19
CA VAL A 127 -7.45 -9.40 2.02
C VAL A 127 -7.83 -10.82 2.46
N ALA A 128 -7.02 -11.48 3.30
CA ALA A 128 -7.32 -12.83 3.78
C ALA A 128 -8.63 -12.91 4.59
N ILE A 129 -9.02 -11.85 5.30
CA ILE A 129 -10.31 -11.76 6.00
C ILE A 129 -11.45 -11.63 4.98
N TYR A 130 -11.34 -10.69 4.04
CA TYR A 130 -12.36 -10.48 3.01
C TYR A 130 -12.54 -11.71 2.11
N GLU A 131 -11.46 -12.44 1.78
CA GLU A 131 -11.54 -13.72 1.06
C GLU A 131 -12.37 -14.75 1.83
N LYS A 132 -12.17 -14.90 3.14
CA LYS A 132 -12.97 -15.78 3.98
C LYS A 132 -14.45 -15.38 4.02
N GLN A 133 -14.74 -14.10 3.86
CA GLN A 133 -16.08 -13.52 3.82
C GLN A 133 -16.68 -13.55 2.41
N ASN A 134 -15.91 -13.89 1.37
CA ASN A 134 -16.24 -13.76 -0.06
C ASN A 134 -16.59 -12.32 -0.45
N ASP A 135 -16.03 -11.34 0.26
CA ASP A 135 -16.25 -9.91 0.01
C ASP A 135 -15.16 -9.35 -0.93
N TYR A 136 -15.23 -9.77 -2.18
CA TYR A 136 -14.28 -9.34 -3.22
C TYR A 136 -14.43 -7.85 -3.57
N ALA A 137 -15.61 -7.28 -3.35
CA ALA A 137 -15.84 -5.85 -3.54
C ALA A 137 -15.03 -5.02 -2.53
N ALA A 138 -14.97 -5.47 -1.26
CA ALA A 138 -14.14 -4.82 -0.25
C ALA A 138 -12.65 -4.95 -0.57
N ILE A 139 -12.19 -6.07 -1.13
CA ILE A 139 -10.78 -6.20 -1.58
C ILE A 139 -10.48 -5.20 -2.70
N ASN A 140 -11.35 -5.11 -3.70
CA ASN A 140 -11.19 -4.13 -4.78
C ASN A 140 -11.13 -2.71 -4.22
N ALA A 141 -12.06 -2.31 -3.36
CA ALA A 141 -12.10 -0.98 -2.76
C ALA A 141 -10.83 -0.68 -1.93
N LEU A 142 -10.37 -1.66 -1.14
CA LEU A 142 -9.14 -1.55 -0.34
C LEU A 142 -7.92 -1.34 -1.24
N MET A 143 -7.80 -2.10 -2.33
CA MET A 143 -6.66 -1.98 -3.25
C MET A 143 -6.73 -0.69 -4.08
N GLN A 144 -7.92 -0.23 -4.47
CA GLN A 144 -8.07 1.08 -5.14
C GLN A 144 -7.63 2.25 -4.25
N SER A 145 -7.79 2.14 -2.93
CA SER A 145 -7.34 3.15 -1.98
C SER A 145 -5.86 3.02 -1.57
N CYS A 146 -5.20 1.93 -1.90
CA CYS A 146 -3.80 1.68 -1.54
C CYS A 146 -2.86 2.62 -2.33
N PRO A 147 -2.00 3.42 -1.67
CA PRO A 147 -1.07 4.31 -2.37
C PRO A 147 0.17 3.57 -2.93
N ASP A 148 0.43 2.35 -2.49
CA ASP A 148 1.62 1.58 -2.88
C ASP A 148 1.33 0.66 -4.07
N VAL A 149 1.89 1.02 -5.23
CA VAL A 149 1.74 0.27 -6.49
C VAL A 149 2.32 -1.15 -6.39
N GLN A 150 3.34 -1.38 -5.54
CA GLN A 150 3.92 -2.71 -5.35
C GLN A 150 2.95 -3.62 -4.60
N ILE A 151 2.24 -3.08 -3.62
CA ILE A 151 1.18 -3.81 -2.92
C ILE A 151 0.02 -4.08 -3.89
N GLN A 152 -0.48 -3.06 -4.60
CA GLN A 152 -1.55 -3.22 -5.60
C GLN A 152 -1.23 -4.31 -6.62
N SER A 153 0.01 -4.34 -7.14
CA SER A 153 0.43 -5.27 -8.19
C SER A 153 0.28 -6.76 -7.80
N ARG A 154 0.26 -7.07 -6.51
CA ARG A 154 0.07 -8.44 -6.00
C ARG A 154 -1.39 -8.88 -5.97
N TYR A 155 -2.31 -7.92 -6.07
CA TYR A 155 -3.75 -8.13 -5.93
C TYR A 155 -4.54 -7.67 -7.15
N LEU A 156 -3.87 -7.53 -8.31
CA LEU A 156 -4.49 -7.08 -9.56
C LEU A 156 -5.71 -7.92 -9.98
N ASP A 157 -5.72 -9.21 -9.65
CA ASP A 157 -6.83 -10.11 -9.98
C ASP A 157 -8.12 -9.74 -9.24
N TYR A 158 -8.03 -9.09 -8.08
CA TYR A 158 -9.20 -8.60 -7.34
C TYR A 158 -9.65 -7.21 -7.80
N MET A 159 -8.78 -6.49 -8.49
CA MET A 159 -9.04 -5.11 -8.93
C MET A 159 -9.82 -5.10 -10.25
N ALA A 160 -10.72 -4.15 -10.37
CA ALA A 160 -11.38 -3.83 -11.63
C ALA A 160 -11.06 -2.36 -11.98
N ASN A 161 -10.03 -2.17 -12.79
CA ASN A 161 -9.66 -0.85 -13.29
C ASN A 161 -10.37 -0.58 -14.61
N PRO A 162 -10.73 0.69 -14.90
CA PRO A 162 -11.29 1.06 -16.19
C PRO A 162 -10.39 0.59 -17.34
N PRO A 163 -10.95 0.05 -18.46
CA PRO A 163 -10.15 -0.39 -19.58
C PRO A 163 -9.33 0.75 -20.19
N GLU A 164 -8.09 0.46 -20.57
CA GLU A 164 -7.25 1.38 -21.30
C GLU A 164 -7.48 1.24 -22.82
N PHE A 165 -7.38 2.36 -23.54
CA PHE A 165 -7.44 2.41 -25.01
C PHE A 165 -6.02 2.60 -25.56
N ASP A 166 -5.57 1.74 -26.47
CA ASP A 166 -4.25 1.85 -27.10
C ASP A 166 -4.15 3.02 -28.10
N LEU A 167 -5.29 3.59 -28.49
CA LEU A 167 -5.40 4.70 -29.40
C LEU A 167 -5.93 5.96 -28.68
N GLN A 168 -5.27 7.09 -28.87
CA GLN A 168 -5.74 8.36 -28.29
C GLN A 168 -7.00 8.87 -29.00
N SER A 169 -7.89 9.53 -28.24
CA SER A 169 -9.04 10.23 -28.83
C SER A 169 -8.58 11.27 -29.85
N GLY A 170 -9.27 11.34 -30.99
CA GLY A 170 -8.91 12.30 -32.00
C GLY A 170 -9.46 12.01 -33.41
N THR A 171 -8.96 12.77 -34.40
CA THR A 171 -9.30 12.61 -35.80
C THR A 171 -8.17 11.90 -36.53
N TYR A 172 -8.54 10.90 -37.32
CA TYR A 172 -7.61 10.07 -38.10
C TYR A 172 -8.00 10.09 -39.56
N ARG A 173 -7.03 10.06 -40.47
CA ARG A 173 -7.24 10.03 -41.92
C ARG A 173 -7.15 8.63 -42.50
N GLU A 174 -6.95 7.64 -41.69
CA GLU A 174 -6.85 6.23 -42.02
C GLU A 174 -7.73 5.40 -41.09
N ALA A 175 -8.24 4.28 -41.57
CA ALA A 175 -8.93 3.32 -40.77
C ALA A 175 -8.03 2.84 -39.62
N GLN A 176 -8.57 2.76 -38.40
CA GLN A 176 -7.85 2.34 -37.20
C GLN A 176 -8.39 1.03 -36.67
N ASN A 177 -7.59 0.36 -35.83
CA ASN A 177 -8.03 -0.80 -35.10
C ASN A 177 -7.76 -0.52 -33.61
N LEU A 178 -8.82 -0.23 -32.87
CA LEU A 178 -8.74 0.11 -31.45
C LEU A 178 -8.64 -1.15 -30.59
N LYS A 179 -7.66 -1.20 -29.69
CA LYS A 179 -7.57 -2.23 -28.67
C LYS A 179 -8.00 -1.70 -27.31
N LEU A 180 -8.74 -2.54 -26.61
CA LEU A 180 -9.12 -2.32 -25.23
C LEU A 180 -8.30 -3.26 -24.35
N ILE A 181 -7.74 -2.72 -23.25
CA ILE A 181 -6.81 -3.43 -22.37
C ILE A 181 -7.36 -3.38 -20.95
N GLY A 182 -7.61 -4.56 -20.35
CA GLY A 182 -7.97 -4.70 -18.95
C GLY A 182 -6.74 -4.94 -18.07
N ASN A 183 -6.85 -4.67 -16.78
CA ASN A 183 -5.74 -4.82 -15.82
C ASN A 183 -5.50 -6.27 -15.37
N ALA A 184 -6.47 -7.16 -15.56
CA ALA A 184 -6.43 -8.55 -15.11
C ALA A 184 -7.30 -9.46 -16.01
N ALA A 185 -7.43 -10.73 -15.62
CA ALA A 185 -8.38 -11.65 -16.25
C ALA A 185 -9.83 -11.22 -15.98
N GLY A 186 -10.63 -11.14 -17.04
CA GLY A 186 -12.02 -10.71 -16.96
C GLY A 186 -12.62 -10.48 -18.33
N THR A 187 -13.75 -9.79 -18.35
CA THR A 187 -14.49 -9.47 -19.58
C THR A 187 -14.58 -7.96 -19.75
N ILE A 188 -14.30 -7.47 -20.96
CA ILE A 188 -14.55 -6.07 -21.32
C ILE A 188 -15.83 -6.01 -22.15
N TYR A 189 -16.78 -5.21 -21.72
CA TYR A 189 -17.99 -4.86 -22.44
C TYR A 189 -17.83 -3.46 -23.04
N PHE A 190 -18.32 -3.23 -24.23
CA PHE A 190 -18.18 -1.93 -24.88
C PHE A 190 -19.37 -1.57 -25.75
N THR A 191 -19.47 -0.26 -26.02
CA THR A 191 -20.40 0.36 -26.99
C THR A 191 -19.62 1.26 -27.92
N THR A 192 -20.18 1.55 -29.10
CA THR A 192 -19.55 2.43 -30.12
C THR A 192 -20.35 3.68 -30.43
N ASP A 193 -21.50 3.84 -29.79
CA ASP A 193 -22.49 4.90 -30.00
C ASP A 193 -22.65 5.84 -28.78
N GLY A 194 -21.78 5.71 -27.78
CA GLY A 194 -21.81 6.51 -26.57
C GLY A 194 -22.83 6.04 -25.51
N SER A 195 -23.57 4.98 -25.76
CA SER A 195 -24.43 4.38 -24.73
C SER A 195 -23.58 3.80 -23.59
N VAL A 196 -24.16 3.72 -22.37
CA VAL A 196 -23.49 3.16 -21.21
C VAL A 196 -23.39 1.64 -21.36
N PRO A 197 -22.19 1.03 -21.38
CA PRO A 197 -22.04 -0.41 -21.46
C PRO A 197 -22.47 -1.10 -20.18
N ASP A 198 -23.08 -2.27 -20.33
CA ASP A 198 -23.44 -3.21 -19.27
C ASP A 198 -23.08 -4.65 -19.69
N GLU A 199 -23.41 -5.64 -18.86
CA GLU A 199 -23.13 -7.05 -19.15
C GLU A 199 -23.90 -7.63 -20.35
N ASN A 200 -24.88 -6.89 -20.90
CA ASN A 200 -25.60 -7.25 -22.12
C ASN A 200 -24.99 -6.60 -23.37
N SER A 201 -24.02 -5.71 -23.17
CA SER A 201 -23.33 -5.00 -24.24
C SER A 201 -22.36 -5.92 -24.98
N GLN A 202 -21.80 -5.44 -26.09
CA GLN A 202 -20.88 -6.21 -26.89
C GLN A 202 -19.62 -6.59 -26.09
N VAL A 203 -19.24 -7.87 -26.13
CA VAL A 203 -18.01 -8.37 -25.49
C VAL A 203 -16.82 -8.11 -26.41
N TYR A 204 -15.75 -7.53 -25.86
CA TYR A 204 -14.51 -7.32 -26.57
C TYR A 204 -13.72 -8.62 -26.69
N THR A 205 -13.52 -9.08 -27.92
CA THR A 205 -12.76 -10.30 -28.23
C THR A 205 -11.63 -10.09 -29.22
N SER A 206 -11.65 -8.97 -29.94
CA SER A 206 -10.66 -8.60 -30.95
C SER A 206 -10.66 -7.09 -31.17
N PRO A 207 -9.60 -6.51 -31.74
CA PRO A 207 -9.55 -5.07 -32.01
C PRO A 207 -10.77 -4.56 -32.77
N ILE A 208 -11.31 -3.42 -32.34
CA ILE A 208 -12.50 -2.80 -32.90
C ILE A 208 -12.10 -2.03 -34.15
N PRO A 209 -12.60 -2.40 -35.36
CA PRO A 209 -12.28 -1.70 -36.56
C PRO A 209 -13.04 -0.36 -36.61
N LEU A 210 -12.32 0.75 -36.57
CA LEU A 210 -12.85 2.10 -36.79
C LEU A 210 -12.68 2.46 -38.26
N LYS A 211 -13.81 2.50 -38.99
CA LYS A 211 -13.88 2.90 -40.39
C LYS A 211 -14.31 4.35 -40.49
N ASP A 212 -14.56 4.84 -41.71
CA ASP A 212 -15.04 6.20 -41.92
C ASP A 212 -16.27 6.52 -41.05
N GLY A 213 -16.23 7.64 -40.32
CA GLY A 213 -17.30 8.06 -39.45
C GLY A 213 -16.86 8.44 -38.03
N GLY A 214 -17.84 8.82 -37.22
CA GLY A 214 -17.64 9.20 -35.81
C GLY A 214 -18.00 8.06 -34.86
N TYR A 215 -17.22 7.92 -33.77
CA TYR A 215 -17.40 6.92 -32.75
C TYR A 215 -17.27 7.56 -31.36
N GLU A 216 -18.20 7.27 -30.47
CA GLU A 216 -18.05 7.49 -29.04
C GLU A 216 -17.97 6.10 -28.38
N ILE A 217 -16.73 5.68 -28.08
CA ILE A 217 -16.49 4.37 -27.47
C ILE A 217 -16.56 4.50 -25.97
N LYS A 218 -17.37 3.65 -25.34
CA LYS A 218 -17.38 3.46 -23.90
C LYS A 218 -17.09 2.00 -23.57
N ALA A 219 -16.30 1.76 -22.52
CA ALA A 219 -15.91 0.42 -22.15
C ALA A 219 -15.96 0.23 -20.62
N LEU A 220 -16.39 -0.96 -20.21
CA LEU A 220 -16.54 -1.43 -18.85
C LEU A 220 -15.76 -2.74 -18.69
N PHE A 221 -14.90 -2.86 -17.68
CA PHE A 221 -14.24 -4.12 -17.36
C PHE A 221 -14.94 -4.79 -16.18
N VAL A 222 -15.18 -6.09 -16.26
CA VAL A 222 -15.69 -6.91 -15.17
C VAL A 222 -14.68 -8.03 -14.93
N ASN A 223 -14.10 -8.07 -13.72
CA ASN A 223 -13.14 -9.11 -13.36
C ASN A 223 -13.84 -10.47 -13.12
N HIS A 224 -13.07 -11.53 -12.93
CA HIS A 224 -13.63 -12.87 -12.74
C HIS A 224 -14.38 -13.08 -11.41
N TYR A 225 -14.30 -12.12 -10.47
CA TYR A 225 -15.12 -12.09 -9.27
C TYR A 225 -16.45 -11.34 -9.46
N GLY A 226 -16.74 -10.86 -10.68
CA GLY A 226 -17.95 -10.10 -10.97
C GLY A 226 -17.89 -8.63 -10.52
N ILE A 227 -16.71 -8.11 -10.22
CA ILE A 227 -16.54 -6.70 -9.84
C ILE A 227 -16.36 -5.87 -11.10
N ALA A 228 -17.24 -4.88 -11.27
CA ALA A 228 -17.20 -3.94 -12.39
C ALA A 228 -16.29 -2.74 -12.09
N SER A 229 -15.60 -2.27 -13.11
CA SER A 229 -14.82 -1.02 -13.07
C SER A 229 -15.70 0.21 -13.26
N ASP A 230 -15.11 1.38 -13.13
CA ASP A 230 -15.65 2.59 -13.75
C ASP A 230 -15.55 2.48 -15.28
N ILE A 231 -16.30 3.35 -15.98
CA ILE A 231 -16.38 3.35 -17.44
C ILE A 231 -15.28 4.24 -18.02
N SER A 232 -14.49 3.68 -18.95
CA SER A 232 -13.63 4.47 -19.83
C SER A 232 -14.40 4.99 -21.02
N SER A 233 -14.04 6.19 -21.53
CA SER A 233 -14.66 6.81 -22.70
C SER A 233 -13.62 7.47 -23.61
N ALA A 234 -13.79 7.30 -24.92
CA ALA A 234 -12.95 7.95 -25.93
C ALA A 234 -13.76 8.27 -27.20
N ASN A 235 -13.41 9.37 -27.86
CA ASN A 235 -14.06 9.83 -29.09
C ASN A 235 -13.07 9.75 -30.24
N TYR A 236 -13.53 9.18 -31.36
CA TYR A 236 -12.77 9.05 -32.61
C TYR A 236 -13.58 9.56 -33.76
N TYR A 237 -12.92 10.29 -34.65
CA TYR A 237 -13.48 10.67 -35.94
C TYR A 237 -12.51 10.20 -37.04
N ILE A 238 -12.97 9.29 -37.88
CA ILE A 238 -12.20 8.73 -38.97
C ILE A 238 -12.69 9.39 -40.25
N ASP A 239 -11.82 10.13 -40.94
CA ASP A 239 -12.11 10.85 -42.17
C ASP A 239 -11.16 10.37 -43.28
N ILE A 240 -11.49 9.24 -43.87
CA ILE A 240 -10.71 8.63 -44.98
C ILE A 240 -11.10 9.17 -46.34
N SER A 241 -12.19 9.96 -46.38
CA SER A 241 -12.69 10.54 -47.67
C SER A 241 -11.92 11.78 -48.09
N ARG A 242 -11.14 12.37 -47.16
CA ARG A 242 -10.33 13.55 -47.43
C ARG A 242 -8.91 13.16 -47.86
N PRO A 243 -8.52 13.31 -49.11
CA PRO A 243 -7.14 13.10 -49.50
C PRO A 243 -6.22 14.12 -48.82
N ASP A 244 -4.95 13.76 -48.66
CA ASP A 244 -3.96 14.70 -48.16
C ASP A 244 -3.86 15.94 -49.09
N ALA A 245 -3.54 17.10 -48.49
CA ALA A 245 -3.33 18.30 -49.24
C ALA A 245 -2.20 18.07 -50.29
N PRO A 246 -2.36 18.55 -51.50
CA PRO A 246 -1.32 18.39 -52.53
C PRO A 246 -0.03 19.07 -52.08
N TYR A 247 1.09 18.40 -52.30
CA TYR A 247 2.40 18.96 -52.00
C TYR A 247 2.88 19.85 -53.16
N VAL A 248 3.29 21.08 -52.83
CA VAL A 248 3.69 22.09 -53.82
C VAL A 248 5.20 22.35 -53.73
N THR A 249 5.90 22.24 -54.86
CA THR A 249 7.33 22.53 -54.98
C THR A 249 7.56 23.62 -56.00
N PRO A 250 8.42 24.63 -55.74
CA PRO A 250 9.07 24.91 -54.47
C PRO A 250 8.12 25.45 -53.42
N LEU A 251 8.49 25.38 -52.15
CA LEU A 251 7.68 25.89 -51.02
C LEU A 251 7.31 27.37 -51.23
N PRO A 252 6.19 27.86 -50.68
CA PRO A 252 5.78 29.24 -50.78
C PRO A 252 6.91 30.19 -50.34
N GLY A 253 7.20 31.21 -51.19
CA GLY A 253 8.29 32.17 -50.91
C GLY A 253 8.43 33.23 -52.03
N ASN A 254 9.36 34.17 -51.81
CA ASN A 254 9.73 35.17 -52.82
C ASN A 254 10.94 34.67 -53.62
N TYR A 255 10.76 34.56 -54.93
CA TYR A 255 11.79 34.05 -55.84
C TYR A 255 12.29 35.18 -56.74
N GLY A 256 13.59 35.36 -56.86
CA GLY A 256 14.23 36.40 -57.71
C GLY A 256 14.24 36.03 -59.19
N LYS A 257 13.75 34.88 -59.59
CA LYS A 257 13.62 34.38 -60.95
C LYS A 257 12.32 33.60 -61.13
N PRO A 258 11.78 33.50 -62.34
CA PRO A 258 10.65 32.59 -62.61
C PRO A 258 10.97 31.16 -62.14
N VAL A 259 10.07 30.56 -61.39
CA VAL A 259 10.17 29.18 -60.95
C VAL A 259 9.03 28.36 -61.54
N ARG A 260 9.31 27.08 -61.81
CA ARG A 260 8.30 26.13 -62.18
C ARG A 260 7.67 25.59 -60.90
N ILE A 261 6.35 25.67 -60.82
CA ILE A 261 5.60 25.08 -59.70
C ILE A 261 5.22 23.66 -60.14
N GLU A 262 5.56 22.71 -59.29
CA GLU A 262 5.14 21.32 -59.41
C GLU A 262 4.21 21.00 -58.28
N VAL A 263 3.12 20.30 -58.55
CA VAL A 263 2.12 19.91 -57.57
C VAL A 263 2.04 18.40 -57.60
N ASP A 264 2.42 17.77 -56.48
CA ASP A 264 2.25 16.35 -56.26
C ASP A 264 0.84 16.09 -55.76
N VAL A 265 0.10 15.23 -56.45
CA VAL A 265 -1.32 14.97 -56.20
C VAL A 265 -1.48 13.52 -55.84
N PRO A 266 -2.17 13.18 -54.71
CA PRO A 266 -2.45 11.80 -54.36
C PRO A 266 -3.15 11.03 -55.48
N ASP A 267 -2.88 9.73 -55.54
CA ASP A 267 -3.46 8.84 -56.55
C ASP A 267 -4.99 8.91 -56.56
N GLY A 268 -5.55 9.01 -57.75
CA GLY A 268 -7.00 9.09 -57.98
C GLY A 268 -7.62 10.45 -57.68
N CYS A 269 -6.81 11.47 -57.35
CA CYS A 269 -7.27 12.83 -57.06
C CYS A 269 -7.01 13.77 -58.23
N SER A 270 -7.76 14.86 -58.29
CA SER A 270 -7.52 16.00 -59.21
C SER A 270 -7.24 17.24 -58.37
N VAL A 271 -6.28 18.06 -58.83
CA VAL A 271 -5.98 19.34 -58.19
C VAL A 271 -6.55 20.49 -59.00
N TYR A 272 -7.21 21.40 -58.32
CA TYR A 272 -7.68 22.67 -58.90
C TYR A 272 -6.87 23.80 -58.27
N TYR A 273 -6.46 24.79 -59.03
CA TYR A 273 -5.67 25.90 -58.56
C TYR A 273 -6.11 27.23 -59.14
N THR A 274 -5.87 28.31 -58.42
CA THR A 274 -6.04 29.69 -58.90
C THR A 274 -4.71 30.44 -58.76
N MET A 275 -4.50 31.47 -59.57
CA MET A 275 -3.32 32.34 -59.50
C MET A 275 -3.62 33.75 -58.99
N ASP A 276 -4.87 34.04 -58.73
CA ASP A 276 -5.41 35.34 -58.31
C ASP A 276 -5.92 35.42 -56.89
N LYS A 277 -5.60 34.41 -56.07
CA LYS A 277 -6.06 34.24 -54.68
C LYS A 277 -7.57 33.99 -54.52
N THR A 278 -8.27 33.66 -55.57
CA THR A 278 -9.64 33.18 -55.44
C THR A 278 -9.65 31.71 -54.97
N GLU A 279 -10.75 31.27 -54.34
CA GLU A 279 -10.93 29.86 -53.97
C GLU A 279 -11.05 29.05 -55.29
N PRO A 280 -10.32 27.92 -55.43
CA PRO A 280 -10.48 27.03 -56.56
C PRO A 280 -11.84 26.33 -56.51
N THR A 281 -12.55 26.27 -57.61
CA THR A 281 -13.88 25.67 -57.76
C THR A 281 -13.87 24.49 -58.70
#